data_6b795d765125eba4f999b145161cdf59
#
_entry.id   6b795d765125eba4f999b145161cdf59
#
_cell.length_a   1.000
_cell.length_b   1.000
_cell.length_c   1.000
_cell.angle_alpha   90.00
_cell.angle_beta   90.00
_cell.angle_gamma   90.00
#
_symmetry.space_group_name_H-M   'P 1'
#
loop_
_entity.id
_entity.type
_entity.pdbx_description
1 polymer ?
#
loop_
_entity_poly.entity_id
_entity_poly.type
_entity_poly.pdbx_seq_one_letter_code
_entity_poly.pdbx_strand_id
1 'polypeptide(L)'
;NVESVIVNNEKDSAEKLSQIIDDLVNEAGMNWGEITILSPKPISKSSVQLLDKKVKRHLVELDEHSMRSFPPEKMSFAEISNFKGLENECIILIDIEDPKNLEKSTNLAKHYVAMSRAKVFLRIIYLD
;
A
#
# COMPACT_ATOMS: atom_id res chain seq x y z
N ASN A 1 2.10 13.05 -7.92
CA ASN A 1 1.64 12.07 -8.92
C ASN A 1 0.72 11.05 -8.27
N VAL A 2 -0.58 11.14 -8.55
CA VAL A 2 -1.61 10.28 -7.97
C VAL A 2 -2.31 9.52 -9.09
N GLU A 3 -2.37 8.18 -8.94
CA GLU A 3 -3.12 7.33 -9.85
C GLU A 3 -3.98 6.38 -9.01
N SER A 4 -5.20 6.13 -9.48
CA SER A 4 -6.13 5.23 -8.79
C SER A 4 -6.84 4.33 -9.78
N VAL A 5 -7.29 3.18 -9.29
CA VAL A 5 -8.06 2.21 -10.06
C VAL A 5 -9.07 1.55 -9.14
N ILE A 6 -10.19 1.12 -9.70
CA ILE A 6 -11.22 0.39 -8.98
C ILE A 6 -11.22 -1.04 -9.49
N VAL A 7 -11.18 -2.01 -8.59
CA VAL A 7 -11.23 -3.44 -8.91
C VAL A 7 -12.41 -4.09 -8.21
N ASN A 8 -12.80 -5.28 -8.69
CA ASN A 8 -14.04 -5.93 -8.24
C ASN A 8 -13.85 -6.86 -7.03
N ASN A 9 -12.64 -7.36 -6.82
CA ASN A 9 -12.40 -8.34 -5.76
C ASN A 9 -10.92 -8.33 -5.35
N GLU A 10 -10.60 -9.08 -4.29
CA GLU A 10 -9.24 -9.12 -3.75
C GLU A 10 -8.24 -9.76 -4.71
N LYS A 11 -8.66 -10.72 -5.51
CA LYS A 11 -7.78 -11.35 -6.49
C LYS A 11 -7.35 -10.32 -7.54
N ASP A 12 -8.29 -9.56 -8.07
CA ASP A 12 -7.99 -8.50 -9.03
C ASP A 12 -7.14 -7.40 -8.40
N SER A 13 -7.37 -7.11 -7.12
CA SER A 13 -6.55 -6.16 -6.37
C SER A 13 -5.10 -6.63 -6.31
N ALA A 14 -4.87 -7.90 -6.00
CA ALA A 14 -3.52 -8.46 -5.94
C ALA A 14 -2.83 -8.45 -7.30
N GLU A 15 -3.56 -8.78 -8.37
CA GLU A 15 -3.01 -8.72 -9.73
C GLU A 15 -2.62 -7.30 -10.11
N LYS A 16 -3.47 -6.33 -9.79
CA LYS A 16 -3.18 -4.92 -10.07
C LYS A 16 -2.01 -4.41 -9.24
N LEU A 17 -1.96 -4.81 -7.97
CA LEU A 17 -0.86 -4.47 -7.08
C LEU A 17 0.47 -4.99 -7.63
N SER A 18 0.49 -6.24 -8.07
CA SER A 18 1.68 -6.84 -8.67
C SER A 18 2.15 -6.06 -9.90
N GLN A 19 1.21 -5.66 -10.75
CA GLN A 19 1.50 -4.87 -11.95
C GLN A 19 2.07 -3.49 -11.59
N ILE A 20 1.48 -2.81 -10.62
CA ILE A 20 1.95 -1.51 -10.16
C ILE A 20 3.38 -1.63 -9.61
N ILE A 21 3.65 -2.65 -8.81
CA ILE A 21 4.98 -2.89 -8.24
C ILE A 21 5.99 -3.13 -9.36
N ASP A 22 5.63 -3.96 -10.33
CA ASP A 22 6.51 -4.25 -11.47
C ASP A 22 6.86 -2.97 -12.23
N ASP A 23 5.86 -2.14 -12.51
CA ASP A 23 6.07 -0.87 -13.20
C ASP A 23 6.98 0.08 -12.40
N LEU A 24 6.79 0.16 -11.09
CA LEU A 24 7.60 1.03 -10.24
C LEU A 24 9.06 0.57 -10.14
N VAL A 25 9.27 -0.72 -9.96
CA VAL A 25 10.61 -1.26 -9.76
C VAL A 25 11.35 -1.43 -11.08
N ASN A 26 10.73 -2.06 -12.06
CA ASN A 26 11.40 -2.43 -13.32
C ASN A 26 11.35 -1.34 -14.38
N GLU A 27 10.28 -0.55 -14.45
CA GLU A 27 10.17 0.52 -15.45
C GLU A 27 10.67 1.85 -14.89
N ALA A 28 10.25 2.22 -13.68
CA ALA A 28 10.63 3.50 -13.09
C ALA A 28 11.94 3.44 -12.28
N GLY A 29 12.47 2.24 -12.06
CA GLY A 29 13.75 2.07 -11.36
C GLY A 29 13.72 2.34 -9.87
N MET A 30 12.57 2.23 -9.22
CA MET A 30 12.48 2.44 -7.78
C MET A 30 13.13 1.29 -7.01
N ASN A 31 13.75 1.63 -5.90
CA ASN A 31 14.24 0.64 -4.95
C ASN A 31 13.09 0.09 -4.13
N TRP A 32 13.16 -1.18 -3.75
CA TRP A 32 12.11 -1.82 -2.97
C TRP A 32 11.78 -1.03 -1.69
N GLY A 33 12.80 -0.57 -0.98
CA GLY A 33 12.61 0.17 0.27
C GLY A 33 11.91 1.52 0.12
N GLU A 34 11.80 2.04 -1.10
CA GLU A 34 11.10 3.29 -1.37
C GLU A 34 9.58 3.11 -1.51
N ILE A 35 9.09 1.88 -1.42
CA ILE A 35 7.68 1.55 -1.59
C ILE A 35 7.09 1.04 -0.28
N THR A 36 5.99 1.63 0.15
CA THR A 36 5.21 1.15 1.29
C THR A 36 3.79 0.86 0.86
N ILE A 37 3.30 -0.33 1.22
CA ILE A 37 1.91 -0.73 1.00
C ILE A 37 1.15 -0.49 2.29
N LEU A 38 0.05 0.24 2.23
CA LEU A 38 -0.83 0.50 3.37
C LEU A 38 -2.21 -0.08 3.12
N SER A 39 -2.77 -0.70 4.15
CA SER A 39 -4.11 -1.27 4.11
C SER A 39 -4.83 -0.95 5.42
N PRO A 40 -6.16 -0.78 5.40
CA PRO A 40 -6.93 -0.69 6.65
C PRO A 40 -7.04 -2.04 7.36
N LYS A 41 -6.64 -3.13 6.69
CA LYS A 41 -6.70 -4.50 7.22
C LYS A 41 -5.32 -4.97 7.65
N PRO A 42 -5.24 -5.91 8.63
CA PRO A 42 -3.98 -6.56 8.94
C PRO A 42 -3.48 -7.37 7.74
N ILE A 43 -2.18 -7.62 7.70
CA ILE A 43 -1.54 -8.27 6.55
C ILE A 43 -2.20 -9.62 6.20
N SER A 44 -2.60 -10.39 7.22
CA SER A 44 -3.22 -11.70 7.01
C SER A 44 -4.59 -11.65 6.34
N LYS A 45 -5.24 -10.49 6.34
CA LYS A 45 -6.55 -10.28 5.73
C LYS A 45 -6.50 -9.35 4.53
N SER A 46 -5.32 -8.86 4.18
CA SER A 46 -5.15 -7.94 3.06
C SER A 46 -4.92 -8.68 1.75
N SER A 47 -5.08 -7.95 0.65
CA SER A 47 -4.85 -8.49 -0.69
C SER A 47 -3.40 -8.93 -0.93
N VAL A 48 -2.45 -8.49 -0.10
CA VAL A 48 -1.05 -8.94 -0.25
C VAL A 48 -0.89 -10.44 -0.06
N GLN A 49 -1.83 -11.09 0.64
CA GLN A 49 -1.80 -12.54 0.81
C GLN A 49 -1.92 -13.28 -0.51
N LEU A 50 -2.53 -12.67 -1.51
CA LEU A 50 -2.76 -13.26 -2.83
C LEU A 50 -1.65 -12.93 -3.82
N LEU A 51 -0.62 -12.19 -3.41
CA LEU A 51 0.53 -11.91 -4.26
C LEU A 51 1.34 -13.18 -4.52
N ASP A 52 1.98 -13.24 -5.69
CA ASP A 52 2.91 -14.29 -6.03
C ASP A 52 4.08 -14.30 -5.03
N LYS A 53 4.60 -15.48 -4.74
CA LYS A 53 5.76 -15.67 -3.85
C LYS A 53 6.98 -14.86 -4.30
N LYS A 54 7.16 -14.68 -5.61
CA LYS A 54 8.25 -13.89 -6.17
C LYS A 54 8.20 -12.43 -5.73
N VAL A 55 6.99 -11.90 -5.56
CA VAL A 55 6.79 -10.54 -5.08
C VAL A 55 6.84 -10.50 -3.56
N LYS A 56 6.18 -11.45 -2.90
CA LYS A 56 6.13 -11.51 -1.43
C LYS A 56 7.51 -11.58 -0.78
N ARG A 57 8.49 -12.20 -1.42
CA ARG A 57 9.85 -12.29 -0.85
C ARG A 57 10.50 -10.92 -0.67
N HIS A 58 10.01 -9.91 -1.37
CA HIS A 58 10.51 -8.54 -1.25
C HIS A 58 9.70 -7.70 -0.25
N LEU A 59 8.78 -8.32 0.49
CA LEU A 59 7.88 -7.64 1.40
C LEU A 59 8.26 -7.92 2.85
N VAL A 60 8.19 -6.88 3.68
CA VAL A 60 8.36 -7.00 5.11
C VAL A 60 7.22 -6.24 5.80
N GLU A 61 6.67 -6.86 6.85
CA GLU A 61 5.67 -6.18 7.67
C GLU A 61 6.37 -5.27 8.67
N LEU A 62 5.94 -4.01 8.76
CA LEU A 62 6.50 -3.09 9.74
C LEU A 62 5.94 -3.38 11.13
N ASP A 63 6.83 -3.47 12.12
CA ASP A 63 6.49 -3.55 13.52
C ASP A 63 7.17 -2.40 14.27
N GLU A 64 6.97 -2.32 15.57
CA GLU A 64 7.57 -1.25 16.39
C GLU A 64 9.09 -1.19 16.28
N HIS A 65 9.72 -2.34 16.15
CA HIS A 65 11.18 -2.42 16.06
C HIS A 65 11.68 -1.95 14.70
N SER A 66 11.08 -2.42 13.62
CA SER A 66 11.50 -2.07 12.26
C SER A 66 11.19 -0.61 11.92
N MET A 67 10.22 0.01 12.57
CA MET A 67 9.91 1.42 12.36
C MET A 67 11.02 2.35 12.82
N ARG A 68 11.87 1.90 13.74
CA ARG A 68 12.99 2.71 14.25
C ARG A 68 14.09 2.92 13.22
N SER A 69 14.22 1.99 12.29
CA SER A 69 15.22 2.04 11.21
C SER A 69 14.56 2.14 9.84
N PHE A 70 13.43 2.82 9.77
CA PHE A 70 12.70 3.04 8.53
C PHE A 70 13.43 4.04 7.62
N PRO A 71 13.45 3.84 6.28
CA PRO A 71 12.81 2.73 5.56
C PRO A 71 13.67 1.47 5.57
N PRO A 72 13.04 0.28 5.50
CA PRO A 72 13.77 -0.98 5.35
C PRO A 72 14.31 -1.13 3.93
N GLU A 73 15.14 -2.12 3.71
CA GLU A 73 15.64 -2.43 2.36
C GLU A 73 14.57 -3.06 1.46
N LYS A 74 13.63 -3.77 2.09
CA LYS A 74 12.52 -4.40 1.38
C LYS A 74 11.32 -3.44 1.31
N MET A 75 10.41 -3.76 0.39
CA MET A 75 9.11 -3.11 0.34
C MET A 75 8.36 -3.37 1.64
N SER A 76 7.78 -2.33 2.23
CA SER A 76 7.14 -2.46 3.55
C SER A 76 5.63 -2.52 3.44
N PHE A 77 5.03 -3.22 4.41
CA PHE A 77 3.58 -3.25 4.61
C PHE A 77 3.26 -2.78 6.02
N ALA A 78 2.21 -1.97 6.15
CA ALA A 78 1.67 -1.61 7.46
C ALA A 78 0.16 -1.38 7.36
N GLU A 79 -0.52 -1.58 8.48
CA GLU A 79 -1.88 -1.06 8.59
C GLU A 79 -1.80 0.46 8.64
N ILE A 80 -2.78 1.13 8.05
CA ILE A 80 -2.80 2.59 7.98
C ILE A 80 -2.64 3.21 9.38
N SER A 81 -3.33 2.65 10.37
CA SER A 81 -3.29 3.15 11.75
C SER A 81 -1.92 3.05 12.41
N ASN A 82 -1.06 2.17 11.91
CA ASN A 82 0.28 1.94 12.47
C ASN A 82 1.37 2.74 11.76
N PHE A 83 1.06 3.38 10.64
CA PHE A 83 2.04 4.15 9.87
C PHE A 83 2.03 5.63 10.26
N LYS A 84 2.08 5.89 11.57
CA LYS A 84 2.00 7.25 12.11
C LYS A 84 3.37 7.94 12.08
N GLY A 85 3.36 9.16 11.58
CA GLY A 85 4.58 9.96 11.55
C GLY A 85 5.62 9.52 10.54
N LEU A 86 5.33 8.50 9.75
CA LEU A 86 6.23 8.01 8.71
C LEU A 86 5.74 8.45 7.34
N GLU A 87 6.66 8.51 6.38
CA GLU A 87 6.34 8.78 4.97
C GLU A 87 7.35 8.06 4.11
N ASN A 88 7.01 7.84 2.84
CA ASN A 88 7.92 7.20 1.90
C ASN A 88 7.74 7.81 0.51
N GLU A 89 8.67 7.53 -0.39
CA GLU A 89 8.64 8.03 -1.77
C GLU A 89 7.37 7.60 -2.49
N CYS A 90 6.99 6.32 -2.35
CA CYS A 90 5.79 5.77 -2.94
C CYS A 90 4.92 5.11 -1.88
N ILE A 91 3.64 5.44 -1.88
CA ILE A 91 2.63 4.78 -1.05
C ILE A 91 1.64 4.12 -1.99
N ILE A 92 1.36 2.84 -1.74
CA ILE A 92 0.31 2.10 -2.44
C ILE A 92 -0.77 1.75 -1.41
N LEU A 93 -1.93 2.35 -1.56
CA LEU A 93 -3.09 2.06 -0.71
C LEU A 93 -3.88 0.93 -1.34
N ILE A 94 -4.19 -0.09 -0.55
CA ILE A 94 -4.97 -1.24 -1.01
C ILE A 94 -6.13 -1.52 -0.06
N ASP A 95 -7.09 -2.30 -0.53
CA ASP A 95 -8.25 -2.73 0.25
C ASP A 95 -9.09 -1.54 0.76
N ILE A 96 -9.06 -0.43 0.05
CA ILE A 96 -9.84 0.76 0.36
C ILE A 96 -11.17 0.66 -0.37
N GLU A 97 -12.27 0.91 0.34
CA GLU A 97 -13.58 0.96 -0.30
C GLU A 97 -13.65 2.06 -1.36
N ASP A 98 -14.38 1.80 -2.44
CA ASP A 98 -14.64 2.80 -3.46
C ASP A 98 -15.16 4.08 -2.79
N PRO A 99 -14.66 5.27 -3.17
CA PRO A 99 -15.06 6.53 -2.56
C PRO A 99 -16.58 6.76 -2.52
N LYS A 100 -17.30 6.27 -3.50
CA LYS A 100 -18.78 6.39 -3.52
C LYS A 100 -19.43 5.62 -2.37
N ASN A 101 -18.72 4.67 -1.75
CA ASN A 101 -19.20 3.87 -0.63
C ASN A 101 -18.63 4.35 0.71
N LEU A 102 -17.80 5.40 0.72
CA LEU A 102 -17.20 5.95 1.93
C LEU A 102 -18.18 6.89 2.62
N GLU A 103 -19.14 6.33 3.31
CA GLU A 103 -20.15 7.10 4.04
C GLU A 103 -19.72 7.40 5.49
N LYS A 104 -18.71 6.66 6.00
CA LYS A 104 -18.28 6.79 7.38
C LYS A 104 -17.08 7.72 7.51
N SER A 105 -17.21 8.75 8.32
CA SER A 105 -16.15 9.74 8.54
C SER A 105 -14.83 9.16 9.01
N THR A 106 -14.84 8.07 9.78
CA THR A 106 -13.63 7.42 10.26
C THR A 106 -12.79 6.83 9.13
N ASN A 107 -13.44 6.19 8.15
CA ASN A 107 -12.75 5.63 6.99
C ASN A 107 -12.18 6.73 6.11
N LEU A 108 -12.91 7.82 5.97
CA LEU A 108 -12.46 8.97 5.20
C LEU A 108 -11.22 9.61 5.83
N ALA A 109 -11.20 9.77 7.15
CA ALA A 109 -10.06 10.33 7.86
C ALA A 109 -8.81 9.48 7.68
N LYS A 110 -8.93 8.15 7.81
CA LYS A 110 -7.81 7.22 7.58
C LYS A 110 -7.29 7.31 6.16
N HIS A 111 -8.19 7.41 5.19
CA HIS A 111 -7.85 7.54 3.79
C HIS A 111 -7.01 8.80 3.54
N TYR A 112 -7.43 9.94 4.07
CA TYR A 112 -6.69 11.19 3.90
C TYR A 112 -5.33 11.16 4.58
N VAL A 113 -5.24 10.59 5.78
CA VAL A 113 -3.96 10.48 6.50
C VAL A 113 -2.98 9.65 5.67
N ALA A 114 -3.45 8.51 5.15
CA ALA A 114 -2.60 7.64 4.33
C ALA A 114 -2.13 8.35 3.06
N MET A 115 -3.01 9.07 2.38
CA MET A 115 -2.67 9.80 1.16
C MET A 115 -1.58 10.84 1.38
N SER A 116 -1.54 11.47 2.56
CA SER A 116 -0.56 12.51 2.87
C SER A 116 0.85 11.98 3.15
N ARG A 117 1.04 10.65 3.21
CA ARG A 117 2.33 10.03 3.54
C ARG A 117 3.22 9.74 2.32
N ALA A 118 2.70 9.94 1.10
CA ALA A 118 3.47 9.75 -0.12
C ALA A 118 4.22 11.04 -0.47
N LYS A 119 5.54 10.93 -0.70
CA LYS A 119 6.36 12.08 -1.09
C LYS A 119 6.25 12.37 -2.58
N VAL A 120 6.25 11.35 -3.42
CA VAL A 120 6.29 11.50 -4.88
C VAL A 120 5.14 10.78 -5.56
N PHE A 121 4.96 9.49 -5.27
CA PHE A 121 3.97 8.66 -5.94
C PHE A 121 2.93 8.15 -4.97
N LEU A 122 1.66 8.31 -5.33
CA LEU A 122 0.54 7.71 -4.60
C LEU A 122 -0.24 6.87 -5.61
N ARG A 123 -0.44 5.60 -5.26
CA ARG A 123 -1.23 4.65 -6.03
C ARG A 123 -2.33 4.12 -5.14
N ILE A 124 -3.55 4.08 -5.65
CA ILE A 124 -4.71 3.63 -4.85
C ILE A 124 -5.45 2.56 -5.62
N ILE A 125 -5.67 1.41 -4.98
CA ILE A 125 -6.49 0.34 -5.52
C ILE A 125 -7.74 0.27 -4.67
N TYR A 126 -8.87 0.72 -5.23
CA TYR A 126 -10.16 0.68 -4.55
C TYR A 126 -10.85 -0.65 -4.81
N LEU A 127 -11.51 -1.18 -3.79
CA LEU A 127 -12.40 -2.35 -3.91
C LEU A 127 -13.83 -1.84 -4.07
N ASP A 128 -14.45 -2.32 -5.13
CA ASP A 128 -15.85 -1.99 -5.40
C ASP A 128 -16.80 -2.80 -4.50
#